data_aca3f6ab8bce3eb73f7fcb36e59b37df
#
_entry.id   aca3f6ab8bce3eb73f7fcb36e59b37df
#
_cell.length_a   1.000
_cell.length_b   1.000
_cell.length_c   1.000
_cell.angle_alpha   90.00
_cell.angle_beta   90.00
_cell.angle_gamma   90.00
#
_symmetry.space_group_name_H-M   'P 1'
#
loop_
_entity.id
_entity.type
_entity.pdbx_description
1 polymer ?
#
loop_
_entity_poly.entity_id
_entity_poly.type
_entity_poly.pdbx_seq_one_letter_code
_entity_poly.pdbx_strand_id
1 'polypeptide(L)'
;SLAVGVSLGSALQILVQYPYLRRFKIRYSLSLDLNHPAVNETKRLFFGALIATSIVPINGFIGRIIASYLPHGEVASLSYAFRIFILPFSLFAVPVYTVAFSKISKLYHKKEWKGIFANIDSSIMLLCITLIPASIFLCSMGDICIKILYERGAFTDKDTLLTNRALLGYSIGLIFYALSISLVRIFNAFHDMKTPAIIGITSIVINALLAASLMVPFGNLGISLATSIVSFYNFSFLYILLRHRFNYRMSKKTMRDIIKSISAGIVLLILLYGLRSVPEVNIYLSLSISIMIIIIVYGVTFKNYYLSYLKKGSKHPS
;
A
#
# COMPACT_ATOMS: atom_id res chain seq x y z
N SER A 1 -19.02 13.26 -19.98
CA SER A 1 -19.64 12.04 -19.39
C SER A 1 -18.97 11.56 -18.10
N LEU A 2 -17.63 11.55 -18.00
CA LEU A 2 -16.91 11.12 -16.80
C LEU A 2 -17.17 12.04 -15.58
N ALA A 3 -17.18 13.35 -15.79
CA ALA A 3 -17.49 14.34 -14.76
C ALA A 3 -18.92 14.16 -14.19
N VAL A 4 -19.89 13.88 -15.05
CA VAL A 4 -21.27 13.60 -14.64
C VAL A 4 -21.34 12.32 -13.80
N GLY A 5 -20.61 11.26 -14.18
CA GLY A 5 -20.54 10.03 -13.42
C GLY A 5 -19.97 10.21 -12.01
N VAL A 6 -18.90 11.00 -11.87
CA VAL A 6 -18.30 11.33 -10.57
C VAL A 6 -19.26 12.14 -9.70
N SER A 7 -19.93 13.15 -10.28
CA SER A 7 -20.91 13.97 -9.56
C SER A 7 -22.11 13.17 -9.09
N LEU A 8 -22.65 12.29 -9.95
CA LEU A 8 -23.75 11.39 -9.58
C LEU A 8 -23.33 10.39 -8.50
N GLY A 9 -22.14 9.81 -8.59
CA GLY A 9 -21.58 8.92 -7.57
C GLY A 9 -21.47 9.60 -6.21
N SER A 10 -20.98 10.84 -6.18
CA SER A 10 -20.88 11.64 -4.95
C SER A 10 -22.25 11.96 -4.36
N ALA A 11 -23.23 12.31 -5.19
CA ALA A 11 -24.60 12.56 -4.76
C ALA A 11 -25.27 11.30 -4.19
N LEU A 12 -25.09 10.15 -4.84
CA LEU A 12 -25.59 8.85 -4.35
C LEU A 12 -24.95 8.48 -3.00
N GLN A 13 -23.67 8.76 -2.81
CA GLN A 13 -22.99 8.51 -1.54
C GLN A 13 -23.62 9.29 -0.38
N ILE A 14 -24.01 10.55 -0.60
CA ILE A 14 -24.72 11.37 0.38
C ILE A 14 -26.12 10.80 0.63
N LEU A 15 -26.85 10.43 -0.42
CA LEU A 15 -28.19 9.87 -0.30
C LEU A 15 -28.23 8.57 0.51
N VAL A 16 -27.24 7.68 0.33
CA VAL A 16 -27.12 6.43 1.12
C VAL A 16 -26.84 6.70 2.60
N GLN A 17 -26.08 7.75 2.92
CA GLN A 17 -25.74 8.10 4.30
C GLN A 17 -26.87 8.86 5.01
N TYR A 18 -27.72 9.57 4.28
CA TYR A 18 -28.77 10.43 4.82
C TYR A 18 -29.74 9.72 5.79
N PRO A 19 -30.27 8.51 5.50
CA PRO A 19 -31.15 7.79 6.44
C PRO A 19 -30.49 7.49 7.78
N TYR A 20 -29.19 7.15 7.76
CA TYR A 20 -28.44 6.88 8.99
C TYR A 20 -28.24 8.14 9.81
N LEU A 21 -27.91 9.29 9.19
CA LEU A 21 -27.76 10.57 9.87
C LEU A 21 -29.09 11.02 10.51
N ARG A 22 -30.20 10.83 9.81
CA ARG A 22 -31.55 11.12 10.32
C ARG A 22 -31.91 10.28 11.54
N ARG A 23 -31.45 9.02 11.59
CA ARG A 23 -31.67 8.10 12.73
C ARG A 23 -30.97 8.58 14.00
N PHE A 24 -29.84 9.28 13.88
CA PHE A 24 -29.10 9.89 14.99
C PHE A 24 -29.65 11.26 15.42
N LYS A 25 -30.79 11.70 14.85
CA LYS A 25 -31.42 13.01 15.15
C LYS A 25 -30.50 14.22 14.97
N ILE A 26 -29.50 14.11 14.11
CA ILE A 26 -28.57 15.20 13.80
C ILE A 26 -29.36 16.25 12.99
N ARG A 27 -29.53 17.42 13.55
CA ARG A 27 -30.15 18.58 12.88
C ARG A 27 -29.02 19.46 12.34
N TYR A 28 -29.00 19.64 11.04
CA TYR A 28 -28.08 20.59 10.41
C TYR A 28 -28.68 21.99 10.59
N SER A 29 -27.95 22.85 11.28
CA SER A 29 -28.17 24.29 11.27
C SER A 29 -26.97 24.94 10.58
N LEU A 30 -27.24 25.77 9.58
CA LEU A 30 -26.24 26.64 8.98
C LEU A 30 -25.94 27.76 9.97
N SER A 31 -24.87 27.61 10.74
CA SER A 31 -24.37 28.65 11.65
C SER A 31 -22.93 28.99 11.22
N LEU A 32 -22.67 30.28 11.00
CA LEU A 32 -21.36 30.84 10.63
C LEU A 32 -20.67 31.50 11.83
N ASP A 33 -20.72 30.87 12.99
CA ASP A 33 -19.97 31.34 14.16
C ASP A 33 -18.52 30.87 14.10
N LEU A 34 -17.67 31.68 13.49
CA LEU A 34 -16.22 31.42 13.34
C LEU A 34 -15.43 31.56 14.64
N ASN A 35 -16.00 32.13 15.69
CA ASN A 35 -15.38 32.38 16.99
C ASN A 35 -15.71 31.29 18.03
N HIS A 36 -16.57 30.36 17.68
CA HIS A 36 -16.92 29.26 18.58
C HIS A 36 -15.69 28.45 18.96
N PRO A 37 -15.48 28.09 20.25
CA PRO A 37 -14.30 27.33 20.70
C PRO A 37 -14.05 26.04 19.91
N ALA A 38 -15.12 25.30 19.59
CA ALA A 38 -15.05 24.09 18.77
C ALA A 38 -14.50 24.34 17.35
N VAL A 39 -14.74 25.52 16.78
CA VAL A 39 -14.20 25.89 15.45
C VAL A 39 -12.68 26.09 15.53
N ASN A 40 -12.20 26.71 16.60
CA ASN A 40 -10.75 26.90 16.79
C ASN A 40 -10.02 25.57 17.04
N GLU A 41 -10.63 24.66 17.79
CA GLU A 41 -10.10 23.30 17.96
C GLU A 41 -10.11 22.53 16.64
N THR A 42 -11.19 22.60 15.87
CA THR A 42 -11.31 21.98 14.54
C THR A 42 -10.27 22.55 13.59
N LYS A 43 -10.03 23.87 13.56
CA LYS A 43 -8.98 24.48 12.72
C LYS A 43 -7.60 23.88 13.04
N ARG A 44 -7.24 23.78 14.32
CA ARG A 44 -5.95 23.21 14.75
C ARG A 44 -5.78 21.74 14.32
N LEU A 45 -6.85 20.94 14.50
CA LEU A 45 -6.87 19.54 14.09
C LEU A 45 -6.84 19.40 12.56
N PHE A 46 -7.57 20.26 11.85
CA PHE A 46 -7.64 20.28 10.39
C PHE A 46 -6.28 20.52 9.74
N PHE A 47 -5.52 21.53 10.19
CA PHE A 47 -4.19 21.79 9.65
C PHE A 47 -3.23 20.63 9.87
N GLY A 48 -3.25 20.00 11.05
CA GLY A 48 -2.47 18.78 11.31
C GLY A 48 -2.83 17.61 10.41
N ALA A 49 -4.14 17.37 10.24
CA ALA A 49 -4.64 16.32 9.37
C ALA A 49 -4.34 16.61 7.89
N LEU A 50 -4.46 17.88 7.46
CA LEU A 50 -4.18 18.31 6.09
C LEU A 50 -2.72 18.05 5.73
N ILE A 51 -1.78 18.41 6.59
CA ILE A 51 -0.34 18.12 6.38
C ILE A 51 -0.13 16.61 6.26
N ALA A 52 -0.66 15.83 7.21
CA ALA A 52 -0.45 14.39 7.24
C ALA A 52 -1.04 13.67 6.01
N THR A 53 -2.21 14.11 5.52
CA THR A 53 -2.87 13.49 4.36
C THR A 53 -2.33 13.98 3.02
N SER A 54 -1.65 15.12 2.97
CA SER A 54 -1.12 15.71 1.73
C SER A 54 0.20 15.07 1.27
N ILE A 55 0.93 14.36 2.14
CA ILE A 55 2.25 13.80 1.83
C ILE A 55 2.20 12.86 0.62
N VAL A 56 1.24 11.94 0.58
CA VAL A 56 1.10 10.96 -0.51
C VAL A 56 0.68 11.62 -1.83
N PRO A 57 -0.37 12.47 -1.88
CA PRO A 57 -0.72 13.24 -3.07
C PRO A 57 0.42 14.12 -3.60
N ILE A 58 1.16 14.81 -2.71
CA ILE A 58 2.29 15.66 -3.10
C ILE A 58 3.40 14.84 -3.76
N ASN A 59 3.78 13.69 -3.20
CA ASN A 59 4.74 12.79 -3.82
C ASN A 59 4.29 12.34 -5.22
N GLY A 60 3.03 11.98 -5.39
CA GLY A 60 2.47 11.62 -6.69
C GLY A 60 2.46 12.78 -7.68
N PHE A 61 2.20 14.00 -7.22
CA PHE A 61 2.21 15.21 -8.04
C PHE A 61 3.62 15.57 -8.53
N ILE A 62 4.61 15.53 -7.63
CA ILE A 62 6.02 15.75 -7.99
C ILE A 62 6.48 14.72 -9.02
N GLY A 63 6.15 13.46 -8.84
CA GLY A 63 6.46 12.41 -9.81
C GLY A 63 5.89 12.69 -11.21
N ARG A 64 4.68 13.25 -11.29
CA ARG A 64 4.06 13.66 -12.57
C ARG A 64 4.72 14.87 -13.19
N ILE A 65 5.11 15.88 -12.40
CA ILE A 65 5.87 17.04 -12.89
C ILE A 65 7.20 16.56 -13.48
N ILE A 66 7.93 15.71 -12.78
CA ILE A 66 9.20 15.16 -13.26
C ILE A 66 8.97 14.33 -14.52
N ALA A 67 7.93 13.49 -14.54
CA ALA A 67 7.59 12.69 -15.71
C ALA A 67 7.17 13.51 -16.93
N SER A 68 6.71 14.75 -16.76
CA SER A 68 6.33 15.62 -17.90
C SER A 68 7.52 16.04 -18.78
N TYR A 69 8.74 15.88 -18.29
CA TYR A 69 9.97 16.07 -19.08
C TYR A 69 10.34 14.85 -19.94
N LEU A 70 9.64 13.72 -19.76
CA LEU A 70 9.85 12.51 -20.54
C LEU A 70 9.01 12.55 -21.83
N PRO A 71 9.33 11.68 -22.82
CA PRO A 71 8.55 11.57 -24.05
C PRO A 71 7.06 11.29 -23.84
N HIS A 72 6.25 11.53 -24.87
CA HIS A 72 4.81 11.29 -24.83
C HIS A 72 4.48 9.84 -24.43
N GLY A 73 3.46 9.69 -23.57
CA GLY A 73 2.99 8.40 -23.05
C GLY A 73 3.56 8.01 -21.68
N GLU A 74 4.73 8.51 -21.28
CA GLU A 74 5.41 8.13 -20.04
C GLU A 74 4.62 8.53 -18.78
N VAL A 75 3.99 9.70 -18.76
CA VAL A 75 3.13 10.14 -17.63
C VAL A 75 1.89 9.26 -17.49
N ALA A 76 1.29 8.90 -18.64
CA ALA A 76 0.13 8.01 -18.64
C ALA A 76 0.52 6.61 -18.16
N SER A 77 1.66 6.09 -18.65
CA SER A 77 2.18 4.77 -18.26
C SER A 77 2.42 4.65 -16.75
N LEU A 78 2.99 5.68 -16.10
CA LEU A 78 3.12 5.73 -14.63
C LEU A 78 1.76 5.68 -13.93
N SER A 79 0.76 6.36 -14.47
CA SER A 79 -0.58 6.38 -13.90
C SER A 79 -1.28 5.02 -14.01
N TYR A 80 -1.16 4.33 -15.13
CA TYR A 80 -1.69 2.97 -15.33
C TYR A 80 -0.96 1.95 -14.46
N ALA A 81 0.37 2.02 -14.43
CA ALA A 81 1.20 1.15 -13.57
C ALA A 81 0.84 1.30 -12.09
N PHE A 82 0.68 2.54 -11.60
CA PHE A 82 0.31 2.80 -10.21
C PHE A 82 -1.07 2.24 -9.85
N ARG A 83 -2.03 2.24 -10.79
CA ARG A 83 -3.35 1.64 -10.56
C ARG A 83 -3.28 0.13 -10.35
N ILE A 84 -2.41 -0.58 -11.10
CA ILE A 84 -2.19 -2.02 -10.90
C ILE A 84 -1.46 -2.27 -9.59
N PHE A 85 -0.40 -1.50 -9.32
CA PHE A 85 0.37 -1.57 -8.07
C PHE A 85 -0.49 -1.41 -6.81
N ILE A 86 -1.47 -0.48 -6.83
CA ILE A 86 -2.30 -0.20 -5.66
C ILE A 86 -3.36 -1.29 -5.39
N LEU A 87 -3.67 -2.18 -6.35
CA LEU A 87 -4.66 -3.24 -6.17
C LEU A 87 -4.27 -4.22 -5.05
N PRO A 88 -3.10 -4.91 -5.09
CA PRO A 88 -2.72 -5.81 -4.01
C PRO A 88 -2.50 -5.06 -2.68
N PHE A 89 -2.00 -3.83 -2.72
CA PHE A 89 -1.90 -3.00 -1.53
C PHE A 89 -3.29 -2.77 -0.89
N SER A 90 -4.27 -2.37 -1.67
CA SER A 90 -5.62 -2.08 -1.17
C SER A 90 -6.32 -3.34 -0.66
N LEU A 91 -6.11 -4.46 -1.33
CA LEU A 91 -6.76 -5.72 -0.97
C LEU A 91 -6.18 -6.33 0.30
N PHE A 92 -4.86 -6.29 0.48
CA PHE A 92 -4.18 -6.98 1.57
C PHE A 92 -3.70 -6.04 2.68
N ALA A 93 -3.09 -4.90 2.35
CA ALA A 93 -2.50 -4.05 3.37
C ALA A 93 -3.54 -3.23 4.13
N VAL A 94 -4.54 -2.68 3.43
CA VAL A 94 -5.55 -1.81 4.06
C VAL A 94 -6.32 -2.51 5.19
N PRO A 95 -6.86 -3.74 5.02
CA PRO A 95 -7.50 -4.45 6.11
C PRO A 95 -6.56 -4.75 7.27
N VAL A 96 -5.32 -5.18 6.97
CA VAL A 96 -4.33 -5.54 8.01
C VAL A 96 -4.04 -4.35 8.91
N TYR A 97 -3.64 -3.20 8.35
CA TYR A 97 -3.29 -2.05 9.20
C TYR A 97 -4.52 -1.40 9.88
N THR A 98 -5.72 -1.50 9.29
CA THR A 98 -6.94 -0.98 9.90
C THR A 98 -7.31 -1.76 11.17
N VAL A 99 -7.27 -3.10 11.09
CA VAL A 99 -7.51 -3.97 12.24
C VAL A 99 -6.40 -3.81 13.28
N ALA A 100 -5.15 -3.74 12.85
CA ALA A 100 -4.00 -3.53 13.73
C ALA A 100 -4.10 -2.20 14.49
N PHE A 101 -4.42 -1.10 13.81
CA PHE A 101 -4.62 0.22 14.42
C PHE A 101 -5.65 0.17 15.54
N SER A 102 -6.83 -0.39 15.28
CA SER A 102 -7.91 -0.49 16.27
C SER A 102 -7.50 -1.30 17.50
N LYS A 103 -6.83 -2.45 17.30
CA LYS A 103 -6.36 -3.31 18.41
C LYS A 103 -5.24 -2.64 19.18
N ILE A 104 -4.24 -2.09 18.51
CA ILE A 104 -3.08 -1.44 19.13
C ILE A 104 -3.52 -0.21 19.93
N SER A 105 -4.43 0.62 19.41
CA SER A 105 -4.96 1.77 20.13
C SER A 105 -5.63 1.35 21.46
N LYS A 106 -6.47 0.30 21.45
CA LYS A 106 -7.10 -0.22 22.67
C LYS A 106 -6.07 -0.73 23.70
N LEU A 107 -5.04 -1.45 23.23
CA LEU A 107 -3.99 -1.99 24.08
C LEU A 107 -3.05 -0.89 24.61
N TYR A 108 -2.84 0.17 23.84
CA TYR A 108 -2.04 1.33 24.24
C TYR A 108 -2.67 2.07 25.43
N HIS A 109 -3.99 2.29 25.42
CA HIS A 109 -4.71 2.85 26.56
C HIS A 109 -4.59 1.98 27.83
N LYS A 110 -4.52 0.65 27.66
CA LYS A 110 -4.32 -0.29 28.77
C LYS A 110 -2.86 -0.49 29.16
N LYS A 111 -1.90 0.11 28.45
CA LYS A 111 -0.45 -0.06 28.61
C LYS A 111 0.03 -1.51 28.47
N GLU A 112 -0.69 -2.33 27.69
CA GLU A 112 -0.39 -3.76 27.46
C GLU A 112 0.66 -3.95 26.36
N TRP A 113 1.92 -3.62 26.64
CA TRP A 113 3.01 -3.64 25.66
C TRP A 113 3.25 -5.00 24.99
N LYS A 114 3.11 -6.10 25.75
CA LYS A 114 3.24 -7.45 25.16
C LYS A 114 2.19 -7.71 24.07
N GLY A 115 0.96 -7.31 24.31
CA GLY A 115 -0.12 -7.39 23.33
C GLY A 115 0.12 -6.50 22.11
N ILE A 116 0.62 -5.27 22.31
CA ILE A 116 0.98 -4.34 21.25
C ILE A 116 2.03 -4.95 20.33
N PHE A 117 3.15 -5.43 20.90
CA PHE A 117 4.25 -6.01 20.12
C PHE A 117 3.83 -7.27 19.35
N ALA A 118 3.02 -8.12 19.95
CA ALA A 118 2.47 -9.29 19.28
C ALA A 118 1.55 -8.91 18.09
N ASN A 119 0.77 -7.82 18.20
CA ASN A 119 -0.05 -7.32 17.08
C ASN A 119 0.81 -6.69 15.99
N ILE A 120 1.87 -5.95 16.32
CA ILE A 120 2.83 -5.42 15.34
C ILE A 120 3.48 -6.57 14.58
N ASP A 121 3.99 -7.58 15.27
CA ASP A 121 4.59 -8.78 14.68
C ASP A 121 3.62 -9.49 13.74
N SER A 122 2.38 -9.70 14.16
CA SER A 122 1.35 -10.34 13.35
C SER A 122 1.02 -9.54 12.09
N SER A 123 0.99 -8.21 12.20
CA SER A 123 0.70 -7.33 11.07
C SER A 123 1.84 -7.35 10.04
N ILE A 124 3.09 -7.23 10.49
CA ILE A 124 4.27 -7.33 9.62
C ILE A 124 4.27 -8.68 8.91
N MET A 125 4.01 -9.76 9.65
CA MET A 125 3.99 -11.12 9.10
C MET A 125 2.89 -11.29 8.03
N LEU A 126 1.67 -10.84 8.30
CA LEU A 126 0.57 -10.89 7.32
C LEU A 126 0.91 -10.11 6.05
N LEU A 127 1.48 -8.91 6.18
CA LEU A 127 1.91 -8.12 5.04
C LEU A 127 2.99 -8.84 4.22
N CYS A 128 3.98 -9.47 4.87
CA CYS A 128 5.02 -10.23 4.18
C CYS A 128 4.45 -11.44 3.43
N ILE A 129 3.58 -12.22 4.06
CA ILE A 129 2.99 -13.43 3.43
C ILE A 129 2.14 -13.06 2.21
N THR A 130 1.45 -11.94 2.23
CA THR A 130 0.52 -11.57 1.15
C THR A 130 1.17 -10.72 0.06
N LEU A 131 2.05 -9.78 0.42
CA LEU A 131 2.59 -8.82 -0.53
C LEU A 131 3.91 -9.23 -1.16
N ILE A 132 4.69 -10.12 -0.54
CA ILE A 132 5.89 -10.66 -1.22
C ILE A 132 5.48 -11.45 -2.47
N PRO A 133 4.54 -12.43 -2.41
CA PRO A 133 4.09 -13.12 -3.62
C PRO A 133 3.42 -12.18 -4.62
N ALA A 134 2.63 -11.20 -4.16
CA ALA A 134 2.01 -10.22 -5.05
C ALA A 134 3.04 -9.33 -5.76
N SER A 135 4.10 -8.90 -5.07
CA SER A 135 5.22 -8.17 -5.65
C SER A 135 5.93 -8.99 -6.75
N ILE A 136 6.26 -10.24 -6.44
CA ILE A 136 6.92 -11.16 -7.38
C ILE A 136 6.02 -11.43 -8.59
N PHE A 137 4.73 -11.65 -8.37
CA PHE A 137 3.75 -11.83 -9.45
C PHE A 137 3.71 -10.61 -10.38
N LEU A 138 3.61 -9.39 -9.83
CA LEU A 138 3.61 -8.17 -10.64
C LEU A 138 4.95 -7.96 -11.38
N CYS A 139 6.07 -8.32 -10.77
CA CYS A 139 7.37 -8.25 -11.43
C CYS A 139 7.50 -9.26 -12.58
N SER A 140 6.92 -10.46 -12.42
CA SER A 140 7.07 -11.54 -13.40
C SER A 140 6.00 -11.53 -14.50
N MET A 141 4.76 -11.17 -14.15
CA MET A 141 3.57 -11.28 -15.01
C MET A 141 2.86 -9.93 -15.22
N GLY A 142 3.53 -8.83 -14.89
CA GLY A 142 2.95 -7.49 -14.96
C GLY A 142 2.55 -7.09 -16.38
N ASP A 143 3.35 -7.43 -17.39
CA ASP A 143 3.04 -7.21 -18.80
C ASP A 143 1.76 -7.94 -19.24
N ILE A 144 1.57 -9.18 -18.81
CA ILE A 144 0.34 -9.95 -19.07
C ILE A 144 -0.86 -9.28 -18.40
N CYS A 145 -0.72 -8.83 -17.16
CA CYS A 145 -1.78 -8.12 -16.47
C CYS A 145 -2.16 -6.81 -17.20
N ILE A 146 -1.17 -6.04 -17.65
CA ILE A 146 -1.38 -4.80 -18.39
C ILE A 146 -2.09 -5.09 -19.72
N LYS A 147 -1.62 -6.11 -20.45
CA LYS A 147 -2.19 -6.52 -21.74
C LYS A 147 -3.67 -6.86 -21.60
N ILE A 148 -4.03 -7.69 -20.64
CA ILE A 148 -5.43 -8.09 -20.40
C ILE A 148 -6.30 -6.90 -19.96
N LEU A 149 -5.77 -6.02 -19.12
CA LEU A 149 -6.57 -4.93 -18.54
C LEU A 149 -6.72 -3.73 -19.47
N TYR A 150 -5.67 -3.38 -20.22
CA TYR A 150 -5.59 -2.09 -20.90
C TYR A 150 -5.35 -2.17 -22.41
N GLU A 151 -4.76 -3.25 -22.95
CA GLU A 151 -4.40 -3.33 -24.38
C GLU A 151 -5.62 -3.50 -25.26
N ARG A 152 -6.29 -2.38 -25.52
CA ARG A 152 -7.45 -2.27 -26.41
C ARG A 152 -7.63 -0.84 -26.89
N GLY A 153 -8.19 -0.69 -28.10
CA GLY A 153 -8.42 0.60 -28.73
C GLY A 153 -7.11 1.32 -29.06
N ALA A 154 -6.88 2.48 -28.47
CA ALA A 154 -5.66 3.28 -28.70
C ALA A 154 -4.46 2.84 -27.85
N PHE A 155 -4.61 1.90 -26.92
CA PHE A 155 -3.53 1.39 -26.07
C PHE A 155 -2.82 0.23 -26.79
N THR A 156 -1.56 0.42 -27.12
CA THR A 156 -0.76 -0.47 -27.99
C THR A 156 0.25 -1.31 -27.18
N ASP A 157 0.89 -2.29 -27.83
CA ASP A 157 2.02 -3.05 -27.24
C ASP A 157 3.15 -2.15 -26.74
N LYS A 158 3.39 -1.00 -27.38
CA LYS A 158 4.36 -0.01 -26.91
C LYS A 158 3.98 0.58 -25.57
N ASP A 159 2.69 0.88 -25.39
CA ASP A 159 2.17 1.42 -24.13
C ASP A 159 2.21 0.35 -23.03
N THR A 160 1.97 -0.93 -23.39
CA THR A 160 2.15 -2.08 -22.51
C THR A 160 3.58 -2.15 -21.99
N LEU A 161 4.57 -2.00 -22.87
CA LEU A 161 5.99 -2.05 -22.52
C LEU A 161 6.41 -0.90 -21.60
N LEU A 162 5.98 0.33 -21.92
CA LEU A 162 6.23 1.51 -21.08
C LEU A 162 5.58 1.36 -19.69
N THR A 163 4.34 0.91 -19.67
CA THR A 163 3.59 0.70 -18.42
C THR A 163 4.22 -0.40 -17.56
N ASN A 164 4.70 -1.48 -18.18
CA ASN A 164 5.36 -2.58 -17.47
C ASN A 164 6.69 -2.15 -16.85
N ARG A 165 7.49 -1.31 -17.53
CA ARG A 165 8.70 -0.72 -16.95
C ARG A 165 8.39 0.05 -15.67
N ALA A 166 7.37 0.92 -15.71
CA ALA A 166 6.93 1.66 -14.53
C ALA A 166 6.40 0.72 -13.42
N LEU A 167 5.64 -0.32 -13.80
CA LEU A 167 5.09 -1.29 -12.86
C LEU A 167 6.19 -2.09 -12.15
N LEU A 168 7.23 -2.51 -12.87
CA LEU A 168 8.40 -3.17 -12.27
C LEU A 168 9.03 -2.30 -11.18
N GLY A 169 9.26 -1.02 -11.46
CA GLY A 169 9.84 -0.10 -10.49
C GLY A 169 9.00 0.06 -9.23
N TYR A 170 7.68 0.15 -9.35
CA TYR A 170 6.76 0.19 -8.20
C TYR A 170 6.71 -1.14 -7.45
N SER A 171 6.67 -2.27 -8.19
CA SER A 171 6.43 -3.59 -7.61
C SER A 171 7.56 -4.04 -6.68
N ILE A 172 8.81 -3.68 -6.95
CA ILE A 172 9.96 -3.93 -6.09
C ILE A 172 9.76 -3.33 -4.68
N GLY A 173 9.13 -2.17 -4.60
CA GLY A 173 8.88 -1.47 -3.33
C GLY A 173 7.56 -1.79 -2.65
N LEU A 174 6.70 -2.64 -3.22
CA LEU A 174 5.34 -2.88 -2.74
C LEU A 174 5.29 -3.25 -1.24
N ILE A 175 6.15 -4.16 -0.82
CA ILE A 175 6.20 -4.59 0.58
C ILE A 175 6.63 -3.45 1.51
N PHE A 176 7.65 -2.68 1.14
CA PHE A 176 8.13 -1.56 1.95
C PHE A 176 7.11 -0.41 1.99
N TYR A 177 6.42 -0.18 0.89
CA TYR A 177 5.32 0.79 0.83
C TYR A 177 4.21 0.43 1.82
N ALA A 178 3.79 -0.83 1.86
CA ALA A 178 2.78 -1.31 2.79
C ALA A 178 3.25 -1.30 4.25
N LEU A 179 4.48 -1.74 4.50
CA LEU A 179 5.07 -1.73 5.84
C LEU A 179 5.23 -0.31 6.37
N SER A 180 5.66 0.65 5.54
CA SER A 180 5.80 2.05 5.96
C SER A 180 4.46 2.65 6.36
N ILE A 181 3.39 2.45 5.57
CA ILE A 181 2.05 2.94 5.90
C ILE A 181 1.50 2.25 7.16
N SER A 182 1.75 0.95 7.32
CA SER A 182 1.38 0.23 8.55
C SER A 182 2.05 0.82 9.79
N LEU A 183 3.36 1.13 9.71
CA LEU A 183 4.08 1.78 10.81
C LEU A 183 3.56 3.19 11.10
N VAL A 184 3.24 3.98 10.08
CA VAL A 184 2.57 5.28 10.27
C VAL A 184 1.29 5.13 11.09
N ARG A 185 0.46 4.12 10.79
CA ARG A 185 -0.77 3.84 11.54
C ARG A 185 -0.48 3.41 12.99
N ILE A 186 0.61 2.67 13.22
CA ILE A 186 1.04 2.28 14.58
C ILE A 186 1.46 3.50 15.39
N PHE A 187 2.25 4.42 14.82
CA PHE A 187 2.60 5.66 15.49
C PHE A 187 1.36 6.53 15.79
N ASN A 188 0.40 6.58 14.86
CA ASN A 188 -0.87 7.27 15.08
C ASN A 188 -1.68 6.63 16.23
N ALA A 189 -1.63 5.30 16.39
CA ALA A 189 -2.26 4.60 17.52
C ALA A 189 -1.59 4.92 18.87
N PHE A 190 -0.33 5.34 18.86
CA PHE A 190 0.42 5.85 20.01
C PHE A 190 0.24 7.37 20.22
N HIS A 191 -0.66 8.02 19.47
CA HIS A 191 -0.86 9.47 19.45
C HIS A 191 0.38 10.29 19.02
N ASP A 192 1.38 9.64 18.41
CA ASP A 192 2.55 10.31 17.83
C ASP A 192 2.36 10.54 16.33
N MET A 193 1.72 11.64 15.97
CA MET A 193 1.54 12.04 14.58
C MET A 193 2.75 12.84 14.05
N LYS A 194 3.57 13.38 14.94
CA LYS A 194 4.72 14.24 14.56
C LYS A 194 5.83 13.44 13.87
N THR A 195 6.16 12.29 14.41
CA THR A 195 7.23 11.43 13.88
C THR A 195 6.97 11.00 12.43
N PRO A 196 5.80 10.41 12.06
CA PRO A 196 5.50 10.10 10.68
C PRO A 196 5.45 11.33 9.76
N ALA A 197 4.96 12.48 10.26
CA ALA A 197 4.90 13.70 9.48
C ALA A 197 6.30 14.22 9.09
N ILE A 198 7.25 14.24 10.03
CA ILE A 198 8.63 14.66 9.75
C ILE A 198 9.28 13.74 8.72
N ILE A 199 9.15 12.41 8.90
CA ILE A 199 9.69 11.43 7.93
C ILE A 199 8.98 11.57 6.57
N GLY A 200 7.68 11.84 6.56
CA GLY A 200 6.93 12.09 5.35
C GLY A 200 7.40 13.33 4.59
N ILE A 201 7.68 14.43 5.28
CA ILE A 201 8.21 15.66 4.67
C ILE A 201 9.61 15.41 4.09
N THR A 202 10.51 14.77 4.84
CA THR A 202 11.84 14.42 4.31
C THR A 202 11.75 13.47 3.12
N SER A 203 10.79 12.56 3.12
CA SER A 203 10.56 11.64 2.01
C SER A 203 10.14 12.34 0.71
N ILE A 204 9.44 13.47 0.80
CA ILE A 204 9.07 14.28 -0.37
C ILE A 204 10.33 14.81 -1.07
N VAL A 205 11.26 15.36 -0.29
CA VAL A 205 12.51 15.91 -0.84
C VAL A 205 13.36 14.79 -1.44
N ILE A 206 13.53 13.68 -0.71
CA ILE A 206 14.31 12.53 -1.18
C ILE A 206 13.68 11.96 -2.46
N ASN A 207 12.35 11.84 -2.51
CA ASN A 207 11.66 11.34 -3.71
C ASN A 207 11.87 12.25 -4.92
N ALA A 208 11.79 13.58 -4.73
CA ALA A 208 12.02 14.54 -5.80
C ALA A 208 13.44 14.41 -6.37
N LEU A 209 14.44 14.36 -5.49
CA LEU A 209 15.85 14.23 -5.89
C LEU A 209 16.13 12.89 -6.60
N LEU A 210 15.66 11.79 -6.03
CA LEU A 210 15.82 10.46 -6.62
C LEU A 210 15.08 10.33 -7.95
N ALA A 211 13.83 10.79 -8.03
CA ALA A 211 13.06 10.73 -9.26
C ALA A 211 13.72 11.54 -10.38
N ALA A 212 14.21 12.76 -10.10
CA ALA A 212 14.93 13.59 -11.06
C ALA A 212 16.25 12.95 -11.51
N SER A 213 17.02 12.36 -10.58
CA SER A 213 18.29 11.70 -10.90
C SER A 213 18.12 10.40 -11.68
N LEU A 214 17.17 9.56 -11.26
CA LEU A 214 16.95 8.25 -11.87
C LEU A 214 16.14 8.34 -13.17
N MET A 215 15.39 9.42 -13.40
CA MET A 215 14.69 9.64 -14.65
C MET A 215 15.65 9.69 -15.85
N VAL A 216 16.82 10.28 -15.68
CA VAL A 216 17.80 10.48 -16.78
C VAL A 216 18.26 9.12 -17.36
N PRO A 217 18.77 8.15 -16.57
CA PRO A 217 19.21 6.86 -17.10
C PRO A 217 18.08 5.86 -17.35
N PHE A 218 16.95 5.93 -16.63
CA PHE A 218 15.94 4.87 -16.60
C PHE A 218 14.53 5.30 -17.05
N GLY A 219 14.31 6.57 -17.40
CA GLY A 219 12.99 7.06 -17.79
C GLY A 219 11.93 6.87 -16.68
N ASN A 220 10.75 6.37 -17.05
CA ASN A 220 9.64 6.13 -16.11
C ASN A 220 9.94 5.04 -15.05
N LEU A 221 10.77 4.06 -15.41
CA LEU A 221 11.29 3.08 -14.44
C LEU A 221 12.05 3.77 -13.31
N GLY A 222 12.85 4.81 -13.62
CA GLY A 222 13.60 5.56 -12.62
C GLY A 222 12.68 6.29 -11.63
N ILE A 223 11.59 6.90 -12.09
CA ILE A 223 10.61 7.59 -11.25
C ILE A 223 9.87 6.61 -10.32
N SER A 224 9.47 5.45 -10.84
CA SER A 224 8.82 4.43 -10.03
C SER A 224 9.77 3.75 -9.04
N LEU A 225 11.04 3.52 -9.42
CA LEU A 225 12.09 3.04 -8.49
C LEU A 225 12.37 4.04 -7.37
N ALA A 226 12.36 5.35 -7.65
CA ALA A 226 12.50 6.37 -6.61
C ALA A 226 11.43 6.21 -5.53
N THR A 227 10.18 5.95 -5.91
CA THR A 227 9.08 5.67 -4.97
C THR A 227 9.36 4.42 -4.12
N SER A 228 9.93 3.38 -4.70
CA SER A 228 10.30 2.14 -4.01
C SER A 228 11.43 2.36 -3.01
N ILE A 229 12.48 3.10 -3.39
CA ILE A 229 13.60 3.46 -2.51
C ILE A 229 13.11 4.32 -1.34
N VAL A 230 12.27 5.31 -1.61
CA VAL A 230 11.68 6.17 -0.56
C VAL A 230 10.77 5.37 0.37
N SER A 231 10.06 4.37 -0.14
CA SER A 231 9.26 3.48 0.70
C SER A 231 10.12 2.65 1.66
N PHE A 232 11.26 2.17 1.18
CA PHE A 232 12.26 1.49 2.01
C PHE A 232 12.87 2.45 3.06
N TYR A 233 13.20 3.69 2.67
CA TYR A 233 13.66 4.74 3.58
C TYR A 233 12.62 4.97 4.69
N ASN A 234 11.37 5.23 4.33
CA ASN A 234 10.28 5.47 5.29
C ASN A 234 10.10 4.30 6.27
N PHE A 235 10.06 3.08 5.75
CA PHE A 235 9.98 1.88 6.58
C PHE A 235 11.16 1.77 7.56
N SER A 236 12.38 1.93 7.06
CA SER A 236 13.59 1.77 7.86
C SER A 236 13.67 2.79 8.99
N PHE A 237 13.41 4.07 8.71
CA PHE A 237 13.44 5.11 9.73
C PHE A 237 12.32 4.96 10.77
N LEU A 238 11.10 4.68 10.33
CA LEU A 238 9.99 4.41 11.25
C LEU A 238 10.26 3.19 12.12
N TYR A 239 10.82 2.12 11.55
CA TYR A 239 11.17 0.92 12.30
C TYR A 239 12.28 1.17 13.34
N ILE A 240 13.33 1.90 12.97
CA ILE A 240 14.42 2.29 13.88
C ILE A 240 13.85 3.12 15.03
N LEU A 241 13.00 4.11 14.76
CA LEU A 241 12.39 4.94 15.79
C LEU A 241 11.44 4.15 16.70
N LEU A 242 10.67 3.21 16.13
CA LEU A 242 9.83 2.31 16.90
C LEU A 242 10.66 1.46 17.87
N ARG A 243 11.80 0.95 17.40
CA ARG A 243 12.75 0.19 18.22
C ARG A 243 13.36 1.05 19.33
N HIS A 244 13.80 2.28 19.04
CA HIS A 244 14.45 3.13 20.02
C HIS A 244 13.49 3.73 21.04
N ARG A 245 12.32 4.21 20.63
CA ARG A 245 11.39 4.89 21.54
C ARG A 245 10.54 3.95 22.39
N PHE A 246 10.15 2.80 21.83
CA PHE A 246 9.24 1.87 22.49
C PHE A 246 9.90 0.53 22.85
N ASN A 247 11.23 0.40 22.68
CA ASN A 247 11.96 -0.84 22.91
C ASN A 247 11.38 -2.05 22.17
N TYR A 248 10.75 -1.81 21.01
CA TYR A 248 10.21 -2.87 20.18
C TYR A 248 11.33 -3.73 19.62
N ARG A 249 11.21 -5.04 19.80
CA ARG A 249 12.07 -6.03 19.15
C ARG A 249 11.19 -7.07 18.47
N MET A 250 11.38 -7.23 17.20
CA MET A 250 10.68 -8.27 16.43
C MET A 250 10.99 -9.64 17.03
N SER A 251 9.98 -10.50 17.19
CA SER A 251 10.15 -11.83 17.76
C SER A 251 10.99 -12.72 16.83
N LYS A 252 11.77 -13.63 17.42
CA LYS A 252 12.56 -14.61 16.65
C LYS A 252 11.67 -15.46 15.72
N LYS A 253 10.42 -15.72 16.14
CA LYS A 253 9.43 -16.43 15.35
C LYS A 253 9.08 -15.62 14.09
N THR A 254 8.71 -14.35 14.24
CA THR A 254 8.36 -13.46 13.13
C THR A 254 9.53 -13.32 12.15
N MET A 255 10.75 -13.13 12.65
CA MET A 255 11.96 -13.06 11.80
C MET A 255 12.13 -14.34 10.96
N ARG A 256 12.05 -15.51 11.60
CA ARG A 256 12.14 -16.81 10.90
C ARG A 256 11.04 -16.96 9.83
N ASP A 257 9.83 -16.53 10.16
CA ASP A 257 8.69 -16.66 9.25
C ASP A 257 8.79 -15.66 8.07
N ILE A 258 9.40 -14.48 8.28
CA ILE A 258 9.75 -13.54 7.18
C ILE A 258 10.81 -14.16 6.27
N ILE A 259 11.86 -14.76 6.83
CA ILE A 259 12.89 -15.45 6.04
C ILE A 259 12.25 -16.57 5.21
N LYS A 260 11.34 -17.36 5.79
CA LYS A 260 10.58 -18.38 5.05
C LYS A 260 9.73 -17.76 3.93
N SER A 261 9.10 -16.60 4.16
CA SER A 261 8.33 -15.92 3.12
C SER A 261 9.22 -15.45 1.97
N ILE A 262 10.41 -14.95 2.29
CA ILE A 262 11.40 -14.55 1.26
C ILE A 262 11.89 -15.78 0.48
N SER A 263 12.23 -16.88 1.17
CA SER A 263 12.67 -18.09 0.50
C SER A 263 11.59 -18.70 -0.39
N ALA A 264 10.34 -18.75 0.08
CA ALA A 264 9.20 -19.14 -0.74
C ALA A 264 9.00 -18.20 -1.95
N GLY A 265 9.26 -16.90 -1.76
CA GLY A 265 9.25 -15.91 -2.83
C GLY A 265 10.32 -16.17 -3.90
N ILE A 266 11.53 -16.54 -3.51
CA ILE A 266 12.59 -16.90 -4.47
C ILE A 266 12.19 -18.14 -5.28
N VAL A 267 11.63 -19.17 -4.63
CA VAL A 267 11.11 -20.36 -5.33
C VAL A 267 10.01 -19.97 -6.31
N LEU A 268 9.06 -19.12 -5.86
CA LEU A 268 8.00 -18.60 -6.71
C LEU A 268 8.55 -17.86 -7.92
N LEU A 269 9.54 -16.99 -7.74
CA LEU A 269 10.17 -16.25 -8.83
C LEU A 269 10.76 -17.19 -9.90
N ILE A 270 11.48 -18.23 -9.46
CA ILE A 270 12.06 -19.23 -10.35
C ILE A 270 10.98 -19.98 -11.14
N LEU A 271 9.91 -20.39 -10.46
CA LEU A 271 8.80 -21.11 -11.09
C LEU A 271 8.05 -20.24 -12.12
N LEU A 272 7.79 -18.97 -11.78
CA LEU A 272 7.12 -18.04 -12.70
C LEU A 272 8.01 -17.70 -13.91
N TYR A 273 9.31 -17.55 -13.69
CA TYR A 273 10.25 -17.33 -14.79
C TYR A 273 10.36 -18.56 -15.70
N GLY A 274 10.39 -19.77 -15.11
CA GLY A 274 10.33 -21.03 -15.86
C GLY A 274 9.05 -21.17 -16.67
N LEU A 275 7.91 -20.81 -16.13
CA LEU A 275 6.63 -20.81 -16.86
C LEU A 275 6.66 -19.86 -18.06
N ARG A 276 7.29 -18.71 -17.92
CA ARG A 276 7.43 -17.72 -18.99
C ARG A 276 8.34 -18.17 -20.14
N SER A 277 9.24 -19.11 -19.86
CA SER A 277 10.16 -19.68 -20.87
C SER A 277 9.50 -20.75 -21.75
N VAL A 278 8.26 -21.18 -21.42
CA VAL A 278 7.53 -22.16 -22.23
C VAL A 278 6.85 -21.43 -23.38
N PRO A 279 7.22 -21.69 -24.66
CA PRO A 279 6.58 -21.07 -25.81
C PRO A 279 5.11 -21.53 -25.95
N GLU A 280 4.27 -20.68 -26.53
CA GLU A 280 2.88 -20.97 -26.94
C GLU A 280 1.85 -21.16 -25.81
N VAL A 281 2.13 -20.80 -24.56
CA VAL A 281 1.13 -20.83 -23.51
C VAL A 281 0.15 -19.66 -23.69
N ASN A 282 -1.15 -19.96 -23.79
CA ASN A 282 -2.19 -18.94 -23.84
C ASN A 282 -2.08 -18.00 -22.62
N ILE A 283 -2.20 -16.67 -22.87
CA ILE A 283 -2.05 -15.62 -21.85
C ILE A 283 -2.94 -15.89 -20.62
N TYR A 284 -4.19 -16.29 -20.82
CA TYR A 284 -5.12 -16.60 -19.72
C TYR A 284 -4.73 -17.86 -18.94
N LEU A 285 -4.21 -18.87 -19.66
CA LEU A 285 -3.71 -20.09 -19.04
C LEU A 285 -2.45 -19.82 -18.21
N SER A 286 -1.53 -19.01 -18.73
CA SER A 286 -0.32 -18.58 -18.02
C SER A 286 -0.66 -17.85 -16.72
N LEU A 287 -1.65 -16.95 -16.75
CA LEU A 287 -2.12 -16.21 -15.58
C LEU A 287 -2.75 -17.16 -14.55
N SER A 288 -3.60 -18.09 -14.99
CA SER A 288 -4.28 -19.05 -14.11
C SER A 288 -3.27 -19.97 -13.42
N ILE A 289 -2.30 -20.50 -14.17
CA ILE A 289 -1.22 -21.35 -13.64
C ILE A 289 -0.37 -20.56 -12.64
N SER A 290 -0.04 -19.30 -12.93
CA SER A 290 0.73 -18.43 -12.02
C SER A 290 0.02 -18.23 -10.68
N ILE A 291 -1.28 -17.96 -10.69
CA ILE A 291 -2.08 -17.83 -9.47
C ILE A 291 -2.11 -19.16 -8.70
N MET A 292 -2.26 -20.28 -9.39
CA MET A 292 -2.26 -21.61 -8.78
C MET A 292 -0.90 -21.91 -8.11
N ILE A 293 0.21 -21.60 -8.78
CA ILE A 293 1.57 -21.75 -8.21
C ILE A 293 1.71 -20.91 -6.93
N ILE A 294 1.24 -19.66 -6.91
CA ILE A 294 1.26 -18.81 -5.72
C ILE A 294 0.50 -19.46 -4.58
N ILE A 295 -0.73 -19.91 -4.83
CA ILE A 295 -1.59 -20.56 -3.83
C ILE A 295 -0.91 -21.81 -3.27
N ILE A 296 -0.31 -22.64 -4.12
CA ILE A 296 0.37 -23.86 -3.70
C ILE A 296 1.61 -23.53 -2.87
N VAL A 297 2.52 -22.71 -3.38
CA VAL A 297 3.80 -22.38 -2.70
C VAL A 297 3.56 -21.75 -1.34
N TYR A 298 2.72 -20.71 -1.28
CA TYR A 298 2.44 -20.02 -0.01
C TYR A 298 1.44 -20.78 0.86
N GLY A 299 0.48 -21.49 0.29
CA GLY A 299 -0.45 -22.34 1.02
C GLY A 299 0.26 -23.47 1.76
N VAL A 300 1.18 -24.17 1.11
CA VAL A 300 1.99 -25.23 1.74
C VAL A 300 2.95 -24.64 2.78
N THR A 301 3.68 -23.58 2.44
CA THR A 301 4.67 -22.96 3.32
C THR A 301 4.05 -22.43 4.62
N PHE A 302 2.85 -21.87 4.55
CA PHE A 302 2.17 -21.24 5.69
C PHE A 302 0.91 -21.98 6.16
N LYS A 303 0.73 -23.25 5.80
CA LYS A 303 -0.42 -24.09 6.20
C LYS A 303 -0.72 -23.99 7.71
N ASN A 304 0.29 -24.16 8.54
CA ASN A 304 0.13 -24.12 10.01
C ASN A 304 -0.23 -22.72 10.52
N TYR A 305 0.19 -21.66 9.85
CA TYR A 305 -0.17 -20.29 10.18
C TYR A 305 -1.65 -20.02 9.89
N TYR A 306 -2.14 -20.38 8.71
CA TYR A 306 -3.54 -20.25 8.33
C TYR A 306 -4.46 -21.08 9.23
N LEU A 307 -4.10 -22.32 9.53
CA LEU A 307 -4.86 -23.19 10.44
C LEU A 307 -4.94 -22.61 11.85
N SER A 308 -3.86 -22.01 12.38
CA SER A 308 -3.87 -21.37 13.69
C SER A 308 -4.73 -20.12 13.73
N TYR A 309 -4.83 -19.39 12.62
CA TYR A 309 -5.64 -18.18 12.51
C TYR A 309 -7.14 -18.51 12.43
N LEU A 310 -7.50 -19.52 11.67
CA LEU A 310 -8.88 -20.03 11.57
C LEU A 310 -9.40 -20.56 12.93
N LYS A 311 -8.57 -21.30 13.66
CA LYS A 311 -8.89 -21.79 15.01
C LYS A 311 -9.08 -20.67 16.04
N LYS A 312 -8.41 -19.52 15.90
CA LYS A 312 -8.61 -18.36 16.76
C LYS A 312 -9.89 -17.59 16.43
N GLY A 313 -10.26 -17.50 15.16
CA GLY A 313 -11.50 -16.85 14.70
C GLY A 313 -12.77 -17.59 15.17
N SER A 314 -12.72 -18.92 15.28
CA SER A 314 -13.86 -19.73 15.74
C SER A 314 -14.08 -19.71 17.25
N LYS A 315 -13.19 -19.13 18.05
CA LYS A 315 -13.30 -19.06 19.52
C LYS A 315 -13.85 -17.74 20.07
N HIS A 316 -14.25 -16.81 19.21
CA HIS A 316 -15.02 -15.63 19.58
C HIS A 316 -16.33 -15.62 18.78
N PRO A 317 -17.39 -16.29 19.24
CA PRO A 317 -18.75 -15.93 18.87
C PRO A 317 -19.03 -14.56 19.47
N SER A 318 -19.72 -13.74 18.68
CA SER A 318 -20.24 -12.39 18.87
C SER A 318 -20.61 -12.01 20.32
#